data_5c8085fdfb0e761c9fcecfd4ea382cba
#
_entry.id   5c8085fdfb0e761c9fcecfd4ea382cba
#
_cell.length_a   1.000
_cell.length_b   1.000
_cell.length_c   1.000
_cell.angle_alpha   90.00
_cell.angle_beta   90.00
_cell.angle_gamma   90.00
#
_symmetry.space_group_name_H-M   'P 1'
#
loop_
_entity.id
_entity.type
_entity.pdbx_description
1 polymer ?
#
loop_
_entity_poly.entity_id
_entity_poly.type
_entity_poly.pdbx_seq_one_letter_code
_entity_poly.pdbx_strand_id
1 'polypeptide(L)'
;MSTRNLSLIVVLVIILLFGGCACGRYNGLVHADQDVQNKWGDVQTQYQRRTDLYGSVVKTIEGSANFEKSTLKDVIEARANATKIQVNVNDSASLGAYQRAQSQLQGSFSRLMAVAESYPDLKTTQQFQDFQTNIAGTENRINNSRRDFNASVNGYNLEVKTFPNNIFAGMFGFHAKPYYNADAGSQNAPDIHFDIK
;
A
#
# COMPACT_ATOMS: atom_id res chain seq x y z
N MET A 1 39.94 -44.46 -18.04
CA MET A 1 39.22 -43.26 -18.55
C MET A 1 40.28 -42.23 -18.87
N SER A 2 40.23 -41.60 -20.05
CA SER A 2 41.16 -40.52 -20.37
C SER A 2 40.87 -39.32 -19.43
N THR A 3 41.90 -38.65 -18.94
CA THR A 3 41.79 -37.44 -18.09
C THR A 3 40.86 -36.39 -18.72
N ARG A 4 40.83 -36.32 -20.04
CA ARG A 4 39.91 -35.44 -20.81
C ARG A 4 38.43 -35.82 -20.64
N ASN A 5 38.10 -37.12 -20.57
CA ASN A 5 36.71 -37.56 -20.35
C ASN A 5 36.26 -37.34 -18.91
N LEU A 6 37.18 -37.48 -17.97
CA LEU A 6 36.89 -37.16 -16.55
C LEU A 6 36.59 -35.66 -16.35
N SER A 7 37.40 -34.78 -16.94
CA SER A 7 37.14 -33.33 -16.85
C SER A 7 35.82 -32.92 -17.50
N LEU A 8 35.43 -33.51 -18.62
CA LEU A 8 34.14 -33.25 -19.26
C LEU A 8 32.95 -33.68 -18.37
N ILE A 9 33.06 -34.85 -17.70
CA ILE A 9 32.03 -35.34 -16.79
C ILE A 9 31.90 -34.40 -15.59
N VAL A 10 33.03 -33.96 -15.01
CA VAL A 10 33.02 -33.01 -13.88
C VAL A 10 32.33 -31.67 -14.26
N VAL A 11 32.68 -31.14 -15.44
CA VAL A 11 32.05 -29.91 -15.94
C VAL A 11 30.55 -30.10 -16.16
N LEU A 12 30.12 -31.22 -16.74
CA LEU A 12 28.70 -31.53 -16.94
C LEU A 12 27.94 -31.60 -15.60
N VAL A 13 28.53 -32.29 -14.61
CA VAL A 13 27.92 -32.38 -13.26
C VAL A 13 27.78 -31.00 -12.61
N ILE A 14 28.79 -30.14 -12.73
CA ILE A 14 28.73 -28.77 -12.22
C ILE A 14 27.61 -27.96 -12.89
N ILE A 15 27.49 -28.07 -14.22
CA ILE A 15 26.43 -27.41 -14.99
C ILE A 15 25.04 -27.90 -14.55
N LEU A 16 24.86 -29.20 -14.35
CA LEU A 16 23.57 -29.76 -13.89
C LEU A 16 23.22 -29.32 -12.48
N LEU A 17 24.19 -29.31 -11.55
CA LEU A 17 23.98 -28.84 -10.18
C LEU A 17 23.64 -27.34 -10.15
N PHE A 18 24.39 -26.54 -10.93
CA PHE A 18 24.12 -25.10 -11.03
C PHE A 18 22.76 -24.84 -11.66
N GLY A 19 22.38 -25.53 -12.73
CA GLY A 19 21.08 -25.41 -13.37
C GLY A 19 19.92 -25.78 -12.44
N GLY A 20 20.05 -26.90 -11.72
CA GLY A 20 19.04 -27.31 -10.72
C GLY A 20 18.88 -26.28 -9.57
N CYS A 21 20.01 -25.75 -9.08
CA CYS A 21 20.01 -24.70 -8.07
C CYS A 21 19.35 -23.40 -8.61
N ALA A 22 19.68 -22.98 -9.83
CA ALA A 22 19.13 -21.79 -10.47
C ALA A 22 17.60 -21.88 -10.63
N CYS A 23 17.07 -23.01 -11.05
CA CYS A 23 15.62 -23.23 -11.17
C CYS A 23 14.90 -23.09 -9.81
N GLY A 24 15.46 -23.68 -8.75
CA GLY A 24 14.89 -23.58 -7.41
C GLY A 24 14.88 -22.14 -6.89
N ARG A 25 15.96 -21.40 -7.12
CA ARG A 25 16.07 -19.98 -6.72
C ARG A 25 15.16 -19.07 -7.51
N TYR A 26 15.05 -19.31 -8.82
CA TYR A 26 14.09 -18.59 -9.66
C TYR A 26 12.66 -18.74 -9.15
N ASN A 27 12.21 -19.97 -8.90
CA ASN A 27 10.86 -20.23 -8.39
C ASN A 27 10.63 -19.54 -7.02
N GLY A 28 11.62 -19.57 -6.12
CA GLY A 28 11.55 -18.86 -4.84
C GLY A 28 11.35 -17.35 -5.00
N LEU A 29 12.14 -16.72 -5.90
CA LEU A 29 12.01 -15.29 -6.21
C LEU A 29 10.65 -14.95 -6.83
N VAL A 30 10.14 -15.79 -7.74
CA VAL A 30 8.79 -15.60 -8.33
C VAL A 30 7.71 -15.70 -7.25
N HIS A 31 7.79 -16.67 -6.34
CA HIS A 31 6.83 -16.80 -5.23
C HIS A 31 6.87 -15.57 -4.32
N ALA A 32 8.05 -15.09 -3.95
CA ALA A 32 8.19 -13.89 -3.12
C ALA A 32 7.68 -12.63 -3.84
N ASP A 33 7.92 -12.50 -5.16
CA ASP A 33 7.38 -11.42 -5.98
C ASP A 33 5.85 -11.46 -6.01
N GLN A 34 5.29 -12.64 -6.22
CA GLN A 34 3.83 -12.82 -6.25
C GLN A 34 3.18 -12.52 -4.90
N ASP A 35 3.84 -12.85 -3.78
CA ASP A 35 3.34 -12.50 -2.45
C ASP A 35 3.26 -10.99 -2.27
N VAL A 36 4.27 -10.23 -2.71
CA VAL A 36 4.21 -8.76 -2.70
C VAL A 36 3.03 -8.24 -3.51
N GLN A 37 2.76 -8.79 -4.70
CA GLN A 37 1.61 -8.40 -5.52
C GLN A 37 0.28 -8.69 -4.83
N ASN A 38 0.16 -9.85 -4.19
CA ASN A 38 -1.05 -10.23 -3.44
C ASN A 38 -1.29 -9.27 -2.26
N LYS A 39 -0.25 -8.98 -1.48
CA LYS A 39 -0.35 -8.03 -0.35
C LYS A 39 -0.67 -6.61 -0.80
N TRP A 40 -0.19 -6.22 -1.98
CA TRP A 40 -0.61 -4.96 -2.59
C TRP A 40 -2.09 -4.96 -2.95
N GLY A 41 -2.63 -6.06 -3.48
CA GLY A 41 -4.06 -6.24 -3.72
C GLY A 41 -4.91 -6.05 -2.46
N ASP A 42 -4.43 -6.56 -1.31
CA ASP A 42 -5.07 -6.36 -0.01
C ASP A 42 -5.11 -4.86 0.36
N VAL A 43 -4.00 -4.14 0.18
CA VAL A 43 -3.93 -2.68 0.40
C VAL A 43 -4.94 -1.94 -0.48
N GLN A 44 -4.96 -2.23 -1.78
CA GLN A 44 -5.91 -1.60 -2.72
C GLN A 44 -7.36 -1.85 -2.32
N THR A 45 -7.68 -3.07 -1.90
CA THR A 45 -9.03 -3.45 -1.46
C THR A 45 -9.49 -2.61 -0.25
N GLN A 46 -8.62 -2.38 0.74
CA GLN A 46 -8.98 -1.55 1.90
C GLN A 46 -9.12 -0.07 1.52
N TYR A 47 -8.28 0.45 0.65
CA TYR A 47 -8.43 1.82 0.14
C TYR A 47 -9.68 2.00 -0.71
N GLN A 48 -10.05 1.00 -1.52
CA GLN A 48 -11.32 1.02 -2.26
C GLN A 48 -12.51 1.09 -1.29
N ARG A 49 -12.51 0.25 -0.25
CA ARG A 49 -13.54 0.27 0.78
C ARG A 49 -13.67 1.64 1.45
N ARG A 50 -12.53 2.29 1.78
CA ARG A 50 -12.54 3.66 2.34
C ARG A 50 -13.18 4.65 1.37
N THR A 51 -12.80 4.60 0.11
CA THR A 51 -13.30 5.47 -0.96
C THR A 51 -14.83 5.31 -1.14
N ASP A 52 -15.34 4.09 -1.02
CA ASP A 52 -16.77 3.80 -1.12
C ASP A 52 -17.55 4.30 0.10
N LEU A 53 -16.97 4.16 1.31
CA LEU A 53 -17.53 4.74 2.53
C LEU A 53 -17.62 6.26 2.44
N TYR A 54 -16.56 6.94 1.98
CA TYR A 54 -16.57 8.39 1.78
C TYR A 54 -17.64 8.81 0.77
N GLY A 55 -17.80 8.07 -0.33
CA GLY A 55 -18.84 8.32 -1.31
C GLY A 55 -20.26 8.17 -0.74
N SER A 56 -20.46 7.22 0.16
CA SER A 56 -21.76 7.01 0.82
C SER A 56 -22.11 8.18 1.75
N VAL A 57 -21.13 8.67 2.52
CA VAL A 57 -21.32 9.82 3.41
C VAL A 57 -21.59 11.11 2.63
N VAL A 58 -20.83 11.35 1.55
CA VAL A 58 -21.08 12.52 0.67
C VAL A 58 -22.54 12.53 0.20
N LYS A 59 -23.08 11.40 -0.26
CA LYS A 59 -24.49 11.29 -0.70
C LYS A 59 -25.48 11.56 0.44
N THR A 60 -25.18 11.09 1.66
CA THR A 60 -26.03 11.35 2.84
C THR A 60 -26.07 12.85 3.17
N ILE A 61 -24.90 13.51 3.10
CA ILE A 61 -24.77 14.95 3.38
C ILE A 61 -25.39 15.80 2.26
N GLU A 62 -25.26 15.41 0.99
CA GLU A 62 -25.91 16.10 -0.16
C GLU A 62 -27.43 16.18 0.00
N GLY A 63 -28.04 15.19 0.65
CA GLY A 63 -29.47 15.20 0.99
C GLY A 63 -29.87 16.20 2.08
N SER A 64 -28.91 16.78 2.79
CA SER A 64 -29.15 17.77 3.85
C SER A 64 -29.22 19.18 3.27
N ALA A 65 -30.34 19.89 3.48
CA ALA A 65 -30.75 21.08 2.72
C ALA A 65 -29.84 22.32 2.85
N ASN A 66 -28.85 22.37 3.71
CA ASN A 66 -28.03 23.56 3.97
C ASN A 66 -26.52 23.30 4.12
N PHE A 67 -26.01 22.16 3.64
CA PHE A 67 -24.59 21.84 3.79
C PHE A 67 -23.71 22.62 2.81
N GLU A 68 -22.51 22.99 3.22
CA GLU A 68 -21.54 23.74 2.43
C GLU A 68 -21.05 22.94 1.22
N LYS A 69 -21.43 23.38 0.00
CA LYS A 69 -21.14 22.69 -1.26
C LYS A 69 -19.65 22.65 -1.62
N SER A 70 -18.85 23.61 -1.16
CA SER A 70 -17.41 23.69 -1.45
C SER A 70 -16.66 22.49 -0.86
N THR A 71 -16.92 22.16 0.41
CA THR A 71 -16.28 21.04 1.11
C THR A 71 -16.66 19.69 0.51
N LEU A 72 -17.92 19.52 0.07
CA LEU A 72 -18.36 18.33 -0.65
C LEU A 72 -17.60 18.18 -1.98
N LYS A 73 -17.46 19.27 -2.74
CA LYS A 73 -16.73 19.29 -4.02
C LYS A 73 -15.28 18.84 -3.83
N ASP A 74 -14.58 19.36 -2.81
CA ASP A 74 -13.20 19.00 -2.49
C ASP A 74 -13.03 17.49 -2.27
N VAL A 75 -13.96 16.84 -1.57
CA VAL A 75 -13.94 15.39 -1.33
C VAL A 75 -14.19 14.62 -2.64
N ILE A 76 -15.16 15.06 -3.45
CA ILE A 76 -15.49 14.42 -4.74
C ILE A 76 -14.27 14.49 -5.68
N GLU A 77 -13.60 15.64 -5.78
CA GLU A 77 -12.41 15.82 -6.61
C GLU A 77 -11.23 14.99 -6.10
N ALA A 78 -10.96 15.01 -4.80
CA ALA A 78 -9.90 14.20 -4.20
C ALA A 78 -10.15 12.69 -4.39
N ARG A 79 -11.41 12.25 -4.28
CA ARG A 79 -11.82 10.87 -4.57
C ARG A 79 -11.54 10.50 -6.03
N ALA A 80 -11.95 11.35 -6.97
CA ALA A 80 -11.73 11.13 -8.39
C ALA A 80 -10.23 11.03 -8.72
N ASN A 81 -9.39 11.86 -8.07
CA ASN A 81 -7.94 11.82 -8.25
C ASN A 81 -7.33 10.53 -7.66
N ALA A 82 -7.73 10.13 -6.46
CA ALA A 82 -7.21 8.94 -5.80
C ALA A 82 -7.56 7.63 -6.56
N THR A 83 -8.72 7.59 -7.23
CA THR A 83 -9.16 6.40 -7.98
C THR A 83 -8.56 6.27 -9.37
N LYS A 84 -8.00 7.34 -9.93
CA LYS A 84 -7.38 7.32 -11.28
C LYS A 84 -5.96 6.76 -11.28
N ILE A 85 -5.28 6.73 -10.14
CA ILE A 85 -3.87 6.37 -10.08
C ILE A 85 -3.72 4.84 -10.14
N GLN A 86 -3.09 4.37 -11.21
CA GLN A 86 -2.64 2.99 -11.32
C GLN A 86 -1.23 2.87 -10.73
N VAL A 87 -1.05 1.94 -9.80
CA VAL A 87 0.21 1.77 -9.09
C VAL A 87 1.03 0.66 -9.70
N ASN A 88 2.29 0.96 -10.01
CA ASN A 88 3.33 -0.04 -10.22
C ASN A 88 4.13 -0.18 -8.92
N VAL A 89 4.02 -1.33 -8.26
CA VAL A 89 4.72 -1.61 -6.99
C VAL A 89 6.25 -1.69 -7.12
N ASN A 90 6.76 -1.75 -8.34
CA ASN A 90 8.20 -1.73 -8.63
C ASN A 90 8.73 -0.30 -8.78
N ASP A 91 7.84 0.71 -8.86
CA ASP A 91 8.19 2.10 -9.05
C ASP A 91 7.87 2.95 -7.81
N SER A 92 8.92 3.47 -7.19
CA SER A 92 8.83 4.34 -6.01
C SER A 92 8.04 5.62 -6.27
N ALA A 93 8.16 6.21 -7.48
CA ALA A 93 7.44 7.42 -7.83
C ALA A 93 5.94 7.17 -7.96
N SER A 94 5.55 6.07 -8.59
CA SER A 94 4.16 5.62 -8.71
C SER A 94 3.53 5.35 -7.35
N LEU A 95 4.22 4.60 -6.48
CA LEU A 95 3.76 4.33 -5.12
C LEU A 95 3.62 5.62 -4.31
N GLY A 96 4.60 6.54 -4.39
CA GLY A 96 4.55 7.84 -3.71
C GLY A 96 3.43 8.75 -4.22
N ALA A 97 3.12 8.72 -5.52
CA ALA A 97 1.99 9.47 -6.08
C ALA A 97 0.65 8.96 -5.52
N TYR A 98 0.49 7.64 -5.44
CA TYR A 98 -0.70 7.03 -4.82
C TYR A 98 -0.84 7.40 -3.35
N GLN A 99 0.25 7.33 -2.57
CA GLN A 99 0.25 7.73 -1.16
C GLN A 99 -0.21 9.18 -0.97
N ARG A 100 0.33 10.12 -1.76
CA ARG A 100 -0.08 11.53 -1.70
C ARG A 100 -1.55 11.72 -2.02
N ALA A 101 -2.07 11.05 -3.04
CA ALA A 101 -3.49 11.15 -3.39
C ALA A 101 -4.40 10.59 -2.30
N GLN A 102 -4.01 9.49 -1.66
CA GLN A 102 -4.74 8.93 -0.54
C GLN A 102 -4.72 9.83 0.70
N SER A 103 -3.58 10.46 1.00
CA SER A 103 -3.47 11.46 2.08
C SER A 103 -4.29 12.72 1.79
N GLN A 104 -4.31 13.18 0.54
CA GLN A 104 -5.15 14.33 0.13
C GLN A 104 -6.64 14.01 0.29
N LEU A 105 -7.08 12.82 -0.12
CA LEU A 105 -8.46 12.37 0.07
C LEU A 105 -8.82 12.31 1.56
N GLN A 106 -7.96 11.77 2.39
CA GLN A 106 -8.16 11.73 3.84
C GLN A 106 -8.24 13.14 4.44
N GLY A 107 -7.37 14.06 4.03
CA GLY A 107 -7.37 15.45 4.51
C GLY A 107 -8.63 16.21 4.11
N SER A 108 -9.11 16.07 2.86
CA SER A 108 -10.37 16.69 2.42
C SER A 108 -11.57 16.12 3.18
N PHE A 109 -11.56 14.81 3.43
CA PHE A 109 -12.61 14.16 4.21
C PHE A 109 -12.61 14.59 5.68
N SER A 110 -11.45 14.76 6.30
CA SER A 110 -11.33 15.28 7.67
C SER A 110 -11.90 16.71 7.79
N ARG A 111 -11.70 17.56 6.78
CA ARG A 111 -12.33 18.90 6.74
C ARG A 111 -13.86 18.79 6.63
N LEU A 112 -14.35 17.89 5.78
CA LEU A 112 -15.79 17.62 5.67
C LEU A 112 -16.39 17.24 7.03
N MET A 113 -15.73 16.36 7.76
CA MET A 113 -16.17 15.92 9.09
C MET A 113 -16.17 17.07 10.10
N ALA A 114 -15.16 17.95 10.07
CA ALA A 114 -15.09 19.13 10.92
C ALA A 114 -16.25 20.10 10.64
N VAL A 115 -16.62 20.31 9.38
CA VAL A 115 -17.81 21.12 9.00
C VAL A 115 -19.09 20.44 9.47
N ALA A 116 -19.21 19.12 9.34
CA ALA A 116 -20.38 18.35 9.78
C ALA A 116 -20.65 18.47 11.30
N GLU A 117 -19.63 18.83 12.10
CA GLU A 117 -19.81 19.13 13.53
C GLU A 117 -20.81 20.25 13.79
N SER A 118 -20.94 21.20 12.87
CA SER A 118 -21.89 22.32 12.95
C SER A 118 -23.33 21.95 12.58
N TYR A 119 -23.59 20.68 12.22
CA TYR A 119 -24.90 20.17 11.79
C TYR A 119 -25.39 19.05 12.74
N PRO A 120 -25.99 19.39 13.89
CA PRO A 120 -26.39 18.42 14.92
C PRO A 120 -27.41 17.39 14.41
N ASP A 121 -28.34 17.79 13.56
CA ASP A 121 -29.36 16.89 13.00
C ASP A 121 -28.73 15.81 12.12
N LEU A 122 -27.66 16.13 11.38
CA LEU A 122 -26.92 15.16 10.59
C LEU A 122 -26.18 14.14 11.48
N LYS A 123 -25.53 14.62 12.56
CA LYS A 123 -24.77 13.76 13.49
C LYS A 123 -25.62 12.74 14.22
N THR A 124 -26.90 13.01 14.45
CA THR A 124 -27.83 12.12 15.13
C THR A 124 -28.40 11.05 14.22
N THR A 125 -28.17 11.13 12.89
CA THR A 125 -28.64 10.10 11.97
C THR A 125 -27.88 8.78 12.18
N GLN A 126 -28.60 7.66 12.13
CA GLN A 126 -27.99 6.33 12.26
C GLN A 126 -26.91 6.10 11.19
N GLN A 127 -27.14 6.54 9.97
CA GLN A 127 -26.18 6.41 8.87
C GLN A 127 -24.85 7.11 9.16
N PHE A 128 -24.87 8.27 9.81
CA PHE A 128 -23.65 8.99 10.15
C PHE A 128 -22.87 8.30 11.28
N GLN A 129 -23.58 7.77 12.28
CA GLN A 129 -22.96 7.03 13.39
C GLN A 129 -22.36 5.68 12.90
N ASP A 130 -23.07 4.95 12.07
CA ASP A 130 -22.58 3.72 11.44
C ASP A 130 -21.35 3.99 10.58
N PHE A 131 -21.34 5.11 9.86
CA PHE A 131 -20.18 5.55 9.11
C PHE A 131 -18.96 5.79 10.00
N GLN A 132 -19.08 6.53 11.10
CA GLN A 132 -17.96 6.80 12.01
C GLN A 132 -17.33 5.51 12.53
N THR A 133 -18.16 4.53 12.88
CA THR A 133 -17.70 3.22 13.31
C THR A 133 -16.98 2.45 12.19
N ASN A 134 -17.56 2.48 10.99
CA ASN A 134 -17.00 1.78 9.83
C ASN A 134 -15.68 2.38 9.35
N ILE A 135 -15.53 3.71 9.39
CA ILE A 135 -14.29 4.36 8.95
C ILE A 135 -13.13 4.03 9.90
N ALA A 136 -13.35 4.07 11.23
CA ALA A 136 -12.33 3.70 12.20
C ALA A 136 -11.85 2.25 12.00
N GLY A 137 -12.77 1.32 11.77
CA GLY A 137 -12.45 -0.06 11.44
C GLY A 137 -11.70 -0.20 10.11
N THR A 138 -12.02 0.63 9.11
CA THR A 138 -11.36 0.61 7.81
C THR A 138 -9.93 1.17 7.90
N GLU A 139 -9.69 2.25 8.64
CA GLU A 139 -8.34 2.80 8.88
C GLU A 139 -7.43 1.78 9.58
N ASN A 140 -7.94 1.04 10.56
CA ASN A 140 -7.20 -0.05 11.20
C ASN A 140 -6.82 -1.16 10.20
N ARG A 141 -7.73 -1.54 9.29
CA ARG A 141 -7.44 -2.54 8.26
C ARG A 141 -6.43 -2.03 7.22
N ILE A 142 -6.51 -0.76 6.81
CA ILE A 142 -5.52 -0.12 5.95
C ILE A 142 -4.14 -0.19 6.61
N ASN A 143 -4.02 0.17 7.88
CA ASN A 143 -2.76 0.11 8.61
C ASN A 143 -2.21 -1.31 8.72
N ASN A 144 -3.06 -2.32 8.90
CA ASN A 144 -2.65 -3.72 8.92
C ASN A 144 -2.17 -4.17 7.54
N SER A 145 -2.94 -3.93 6.47
CA SER A 145 -2.55 -4.32 5.12
C SER A 145 -1.29 -3.61 4.64
N ARG A 146 -1.04 -2.34 5.02
CA ARG A 146 0.24 -1.64 4.77
C ARG A 146 1.41 -2.32 5.48
N ARG A 147 1.24 -2.76 6.73
CA ARG A 147 2.28 -3.50 7.45
C ARG A 147 2.57 -4.85 6.81
N ASP A 148 1.53 -5.58 6.40
CA ASP A 148 1.66 -6.87 5.74
C ASP A 148 2.36 -6.73 4.38
N PHE A 149 2.00 -5.71 3.60
CA PHE A 149 2.69 -5.36 2.36
C PHE A 149 4.18 -5.06 2.61
N ASN A 150 4.51 -4.22 3.58
CA ASN A 150 5.90 -3.90 3.90
C ASN A 150 6.68 -5.12 4.41
N ALA A 151 6.04 -6.03 5.12
CA ALA A 151 6.65 -7.29 5.55
C ALA A 151 6.96 -8.19 4.34
N SER A 152 6.05 -8.31 3.37
CA SER A 152 6.29 -9.07 2.13
C SER A 152 7.38 -8.43 1.27
N VAL A 153 7.41 -7.09 1.14
CA VAL A 153 8.50 -6.36 0.47
C VAL A 153 9.84 -6.62 1.16
N ASN A 154 9.88 -6.63 2.48
CA ASN A 154 11.09 -6.94 3.22
C ASN A 154 11.58 -8.37 2.94
N GLY A 155 10.69 -9.34 3.00
CA GLY A 155 10.99 -10.74 2.67
C GLY A 155 11.55 -10.89 1.26
N TYR A 156 10.86 -10.31 0.27
CA TYR A 156 11.32 -10.29 -1.12
C TYR A 156 12.69 -9.61 -1.28
N ASN A 157 12.89 -8.44 -0.67
CA ASN A 157 14.16 -7.71 -0.77
C ASN A 157 15.32 -8.45 -0.10
N LEU A 158 15.06 -9.23 0.96
CA LEU A 158 16.04 -10.12 1.56
C LEU A 158 16.43 -11.23 0.58
N GLU A 159 15.45 -11.89 -0.07
CA GLU A 159 15.73 -12.91 -1.11
C GLU A 159 16.58 -12.34 -2.24
N VAL A 160 16.28 -11.15 -2.74
CA VAL A 160 17.02 -10.48 -3.82
C VAL A 160 18.46 -10.13 -3.41
N LYS A 161 18.69 -9.77 -2.14
CA LYS A 161 19.99 -9.23 -1.67
C LYS A 161 20.91 -10.27 -1.04
N THR A 162 20.36 -11.40 -0.55
CA THR A 162 21.14 -12.41 0.19
C THR A 162 21.93 -13.32 -0.76
N PHE A 163 23.18 -13.62 -0.38
CA PHE A 163 24.00 -14.61 -1.10
C PHE A 163 23.50 -16.03 -0.82
N PRO A 164 23.45 -16.95 -1.82
CA PRO A 164 23.84 -16.77 -3.24
C PRO A 164 22.68 -16.23 -4.14
N ASN A 165 21.50 -15.95 -3.60
CA ASN A 165 20.30 -15.56 -4.37
C ASN A 165 20.51 -14.27 -5.17
N ASN A 166 21.33 -13.33 -4.67
CA ASN A 166 21.60 -12.06 -5.33
C ASN A 166 22.23 -12.24 -6.73
N ILE A 167 23.00 -13.32 -6.96
CA ILE A 167 23.56 -13.64 -8.27
C ILE A 167 22.42 -14.02 -9.23
N PHE A 168 21.55 -14.91 -8.79
CA PHE A 168 20.40 -15.35 -9.59
C PHE A 168 19.39 -14.23 -9.81
N ALA A 169 19.11 -13.43 -8.78
CA ALA A 169 18.23 -12.26 -8.88
C ALA A 169 18.73 -11.29 -9.97
N GLY A 170 20.03 -10.96 -9.99
CA GLY A 170 20.62 -10.14 -11.03
C GLY A 170 20.52 -10.75 -12.43
N MET A 171 20.76 -12.06 -12.56
CA MET A 171 20.65 -12.77 -13.84
C MET A 171 19.23 -12.80 -14.40
N PHE A 172 18.22 -12.90 -13.54
CA PHE A 172 16.80 -13.01 -13.92
C PHE A 172 16.07 -11.68 -13.90
N GLY A 173 16.74 -10.57 -13.58
CA GLY A 173 16.16 -9.23 -13.61
C GLY A 173 15.27 -8.89 -12.41
N PHE A 174 15.41 -9.61 -11.29
CA PHE A 174 14.73 -9.26 -10.05
C PHE A 174 15.47 -8.13 -9.32
N HIS A 175 14.74 -7.07 -9.01
CA HIS A 175 15.27 -5.89 -8.32
C HIS A 175 14.51 -5.63 -7.03
N ALA A 176 15.19 -4.97 -6.07
CA ALA A 176 14.56 -4.60 -4.82
C ALA A 176 13.37 -3.65 -5.05
N LYS A 177 12.29 -3.87 -4.28
CA LYS A 177 11.06 -3.11 -4.35
C LYS A 177 11.01 -2.01 -3.28
N PRO A 178 10.34 -0.87 -3.56
CA PRO A 178 10.14 0.18 -2.57
C PRO A 178 9.13 -0.24 -1.50
N TYR A 179 9.31 0.32 -0.29
CA TYR A 179 8.34 0.18 0.79
C TYR A 179 7.21 1.20 0.67
N TYR A 180 6.07 0.88 1.24
CA TYR A 180 5.06 1.87 1.54
C TYR A 180 5.56 2.73 2.71
N ASN A 181 5.78 4.03 2.46
CA ASN A 181 6.34 4.93 3.47
C ASN A 181 5.26 5.41 4.45
N ALA A 182 5.69 5.91 5.61
CA ALA A 182 4.82 6.67 6.49
C ALA A 182 4.43 8.02 5.83
N ASP A 183 3.29 8.58 6.24
CA ASP A 183 2.83 9.87 5.73
C ASP A 183 3.84 10.97 6.05
N ALA A 184 4.00 11.94 5.13
CA ALA A 184 4.90 13.06 5.33
C ALA A 184 4.48 13.85 6.58
N GLY A 185 5.41 14.02 7.52
CA GLY A 185 5.15 14.69 8.80
C GLY A 185 4.91 13.75 9.99
N SER A 186 4.66 12.45 9.77
CA SER A 186 4.50 11.49 10.88
C SER A 186 5.77 11.26 11.71
N GLN A 187 6.91 11.72 11.22
CA GLN A 187 8.21 11.67 11.93
C GLN A 187 8.41 12.84 12.90
N ASN A 188 7.60 13.89 12.78
CA ASN A 188 7.66 15.03 13.69
C ASN A 188 6.64 14.80 14.80
N ALA A 189 7.12 14.71 16.05
CA ALA A 189 6.23 14.72 17.20
C ALA A 189 5.43 16.04 17.21
N PRO A 190 4.11 16.01 17.47
CA PRO A 190 3.37 17.23 17.66
C PRO A 190 3.95 18.02 18.83
N ASP A 191 4.22 19.30 18.62
CA ASP A 191 4.69 20.19 19.68
C ASP A 191 3.49 20.48 20.61
N ILE A 192 3.46 19.75 21.74
CA ILE A 192 2.38 19.86 22.71
C ILE A 192 2.81 20.87 23.78
N HIS A 193 2.41 22.12 23.64
CA HIS A 193 2.54 23.11 24.70
C HIS A 193 1.36 22.96 25.69
N PHE A 194 1.67 22.58 26.92
CA PHE A 194 0.72 22.66 28.01
C PHE A 194 0.90 24.01 28.71
N ASP A 195 0.00 24.95 28.48
CA ASP A 195 -0.14 26.15 29.32
C ASP A 195 -0.84 25.77 30.65
N ILE A 196 -0.04 25.31 31.60
CA ILE A 196 -0.51 25.11 32.98
C ILE A 196 -0.54 26.49 33.63
N LYS A 197 -1.73 27.08 33.78
CA LYS A 197 -1.98 28.21 34.65
C LYS A 197 -2.29 27.73 36.06
#